data_6f3dba5d078a9d7d3e31fc06ab8fd983
#
_entry.id   6f3dba5d078a9d7d3e31fc06ab8fd983
#
_cell.length_a   1.000
_cell.length_b   1.000
_cell.length_c   1.000
_cell.angle_alpha   90.00
_cell.angle_beta   90.00
_cell.angle_gamma   90.00
#
_symmetry.space_group_name_H-M   'P 1'
#
loop_
_entity.id
_entity.type
_entity.pdbx_description
1 polymer ?
#
loop_
_entity_poly.entity_id
_entity_poly.type
_entity_poly.pdbx_seq_one_letter_code
_entity_poly.pdbx_strand_id
1 'polypeptide(L)'
;MKKGKDGARDEHGELLPELSSSATKMNYEKLVNTPLPKFNEKYPGSPLFMEIGYFALRRTFSSIFRTFEVTGVEKIPTDRGSMCSAWHTNGLVDPICIFLTHPKMFVVGGRHDLVTRPILGFWARKFAVQPVVRKAELLRGGCTEEEANRLNGRSLLNLATGISHGFGCALFPEGTSHSESHLIRVKTGPFRTVLAAAAHAKATDAKAPVLIPIGLHFRTRHLFRTDCWVEYGDPIELPHAELPDELVQSVKKGDWVEPPADLVLGLRDIVEAKLAPMTPDRDTFSEVFRDGVIAHVEKRVRENRVLTWREEVLEVRRLKHEPASEEIKEIATRVGDTLHAAVLDGTDINSKSDGLRGVSPGGALVNLAKFIPMLFLLPTIIIGMGPQILAGRLLGDKTDEGLDARTSYHFLFGMFGSLLWWPILATILTVLALIFHPELSSELSINMSLLAGSLGEQSLAAAIIWASLISIFWLSGVFFAKGWDAISDSKKLLR
;
A
#
# COMPACT_ATOMS: atom_id res chain seq x y z
N MET A 1 -17.09 11.17 8.85
CA MET A 1 -16.00 10.73 9.75
C MET A 1 -16.57 10.52 11.16
N LYS A 2 -16.44 9.34 11.75
CA LYS A 2 -16.65 9.19 13.20
C LYS A 2 -15.46 9.86 13.87
N LYS A 3 -15.70 10.92 14.66
CA LYS A 3 -14.69 11.53 15.53
C LYS A 3 -14.13 10.46 16.46
N GLY A 4 -12.82 10.47 16.71
CA GLY A 4 -12.17 9.60 17.66
C GLY A 4 -12.93 9.58 18.99
N LYS A 5 -13.16 8.39 19.53
CA LYS A 5 -13.99 8.21 20.74
C LYS A 5 -13.41 8.89 21.98
N ASP A 6 -12.08 9.00 22.05
CA ASP A 6 -11.38 9.57 23.20
C ASP A 6 -10.92 11.03 23.01
N GLY A 7 -10.91 11.54 21.76
CA GLY A 7 -10.50 12.90 21.43
C GLY A 7 -9.09 13.27 21.89
N ALA A 8 -8.22 12.26 22.12
CA ALA A 8 -6.87 12.46 22.61
C ALA A 8 -6.05 13.33 21.65
N ARG A 9 -5.27 14.27 22.21
CA ARG A 9 -4.42 15.18 21.44
C ARG A 9 -2.99 15.10 21.94
N ASP A 10 -2.05 15.40 21.04
CA ASP A 10 -0.64 15.54 21.39
C ASP A 10 -0.35 16.92 22.03
N GLU A 11 0.92 17.19 22.35
CA GLU A 11 1.37 18.47 22.93
C GLU A 11 1.21 19.67 22.00
N HIS A 12 0.95 19.44 20.72
CA HIS A 12 0.70 20.49 19.72
C HIS A 12 -0.77 20.67 19.41
N GLY A 13 -1.65 19.92 20.13
CA GLY A 13 -3.10 19.97 19.95
C GLY A 13 -3.60 19.16 18.77
N GLU A 14 -2.75 18.38 18.07
CA GLU A 14 -3.14 17.50 16.98
C GLU A 14 -3.92 16.29 17.50
N LEU A 15 -5.02 15.95 16.83
CA LEU A 15 -5.80 14.75 17.16
C LEU A 15 -4.96 13.49 16.88
N LEU A 16 -4.79 12.68 17.93
CA LEU A 16 -4.13 11.39 17.80
C LEU A 16 -5.05 10.38 17.11
N PRO A 17 -4.49 9.51 16.25
CA PRO A 17 -5.26 8.46 15.59
C PRO A 17 -5.87 7.51 16.62
N GLU A 18 -7.05 6.99 16.34
CA GLU A 18 -7.63 5.90 17.12
C GLU A 18 -6.77 4.65 17.03
N LEU A 19 -6.70 3.91 18.13
CA LEU A 19 -5.96 2.66 18.17
C LEU A 19 -6.92 1.48 18.14
N SER A 20 -6.57 0.47 17.36
CA SER A 20 -7.20 -0.84 17.47
C SER A 20 -6.93 -1.44 18.85
N SER A 21 -7.81 -2.34 19.30
CA SER A 21 -7.67 -3.02 20.60
C SER A 21 -6.36 -3.84 20.71
N SER A 22 -5.71 -4.19 19.61
CA SER A 22 -4.38 -4.81 19.61
C SER A 22 -3.24 -3.80 19.78
N ALA A 23 -3.43 -2.58 19.30
CA ALA A 23 -2.44 -1.50 19.41
C ALA A 23 -2.42 -0.86 20.81
N THR A 24 -3.51 -0.95 21.56
CA THR A 24 -3.57 -0.49 22.97
C THR A 24 -2.89 -1.45 23.95
N LYS A 25 -2.68 -2.71 23.55
CA LYS A 25 -2.06 -3.75 24.40
C LYS A 25 -0.65 -4.04 23.92
N MET A 26 0.34 -3.47 24.60
CA MET A 26 1.74 -3.70 24.27
C MET A 26 2.33 -4.82 25.15
N ASN A 27 3.04 -5.76 24.51
CA ASN A 27 3.87 -6.74 25.20
C ASN A 27 5.34 -6.39 24.96
N TYR A 28 5.90 -5.58 25.87
CA TYR A 28 7.24 -5.03 25.76
C TYR A 28 8.32 -6.12 25.64
N GLU A 29 8.27 -7.16 26.47
CA GLU A 29 9.25 -8.27 26.44
C GLU A 29 9.27 -8.96 25.06
N LYS A 30 8.10 -9.22 24.49
CA LYS A 30 8.02 -9.84 23.16
C LYS A 30 8.58 -8.93 22.07
N LEU A 31 8.42 -7.61 22.21
CA LEU A 31 8.91 -6.63 21.25
C LEU A 31 10.43 -6.46 21.32
N VAL A 32 11.01 -6.39 22.52
CA VAL A 32 12.47 -6.34 22.71
C VAL A 32 13.17 -7.59 22.16
N ASN A 33 12.49 -8.74 22.23
CA ASN A 33 12.98 -10.01 21.68
C ASN A 33 12.65 -10.21 20.19
N THR A 34 12.15 -9.19 19.49
CA THR A 34 11.95 -9.25 18.03
C THR A 34 13.29 -9.54 17.33
N PRO A 35 13.36 -10.52 16.40
CA PRO A 35 14.59 -10.86 15.72
C PRO A 35 15.22 -9.65 15.02
N LEU A 36 16.53 -9.53 15.15
CA LEU A 36 17.30 -8.56 14.38
C LEU A 36 17.35 -8.97 12.91
N PRO A 37 17.45 -8.03 11.99
CA PRO A 37 17.72 -8.31 10.59
C PRO A 37 19.04 -9.09 10.46
N LYS A 38 19.05 -10.09 9.58
CA LYS A 38 20.26 -10.81 9.19
C LYS A 38 20.59 -10.43 7.75
N PHE A 39 21.29 -9.33 7.62
CA PHE A 39 21.63 -8.79 6.30
C PHE A 39 22.52 -9.74 5.53
N ASN A 40 22.12 -10.06 4.31
CA ASN A 40 22.99 -10.57 3.26
C ASN A 40 22.94 -9.60 2.08
N GLU A 41 23.67 -9.88 1.01
CA GLU A 41 23.75 -8.99 -0.16
C GLU A 41 22.38 -8.63 -0.78
N LYS A 42 21.38 -9.52 -0.64
CA LYS A 42 20.08 -9.38 -1.32
C LYS A 42 18.90 -9.22 -0.37
N TYR A 43 18.96 -9.79 0.84
CA TYR A 43 17.81 -9.87 1.74
C TYR A 43 18.12 -9.37 3.13
N PRO A 44 17.28 -8.50 3.71
CA PRO A 44 17.38 -8.08 5.10
C PRO A 44 16.69 -9.03 6.08
N GLY A 45 16.00 -10.04 5.59
CA GLY A 45 15.27 -11.04 6.36
C GLY A 45 15.49 -12.45 5.84
N SER A 46 14.52 -13.35 6.04
CA SER A 46 14.60 -14.74 5.56
C SER A 46 14.40 -14.80 4.05
N PRO A 47 15.42 -15.23 3.24
CA PRO A 47 15.35 -15.21 1.78
C PRO A 47 14.10 -15.91 1.23
N LEU A 48 13.85 -17.15 1.66
CA LEU A 48 12.70 -17.94 1.20
C LEU A 48 11.36 -17.25 1.47
N PHE A 49 11.17 -16.77 2.71
CA PHE A 49 9.91 -16.12 3.07
C PHE A 49 9.74 -14.75 2.43
N MET A 50 10.83 -14.03 2.20
CA MET A 50 10.78 -12.76 1.47
C MET A 50 10.39 -12.99 0.02
N GLU A 51 10.97 -13.98 -0.69
CA GLU A 51 10.56 -14.28 -2.08
C GLU A 51 9.08 -14.71 -2.15
N ILE A 52 8.63 -15.61 -1.28
CA ILE A 52 7.21 -16.03 -1.23
C ILE A 52 6.31 -14.82 -0.93
N GLY A 53 6.67 -13.99 0.05
CA GLY A 53 5.89 -12.84 0.42
C GLY A 53 5.84 -11.78 -0.67
N TYR A 54 6.96 -11.43 -1.29
CA TYR A 54 6.98 -10.50 -2.43
C TYR A 54 6.21 -11.04 -3.65
N PHE A 55 6.28 -12.35 -3.90
CA PHE A 55 5.45 -12.98 -4.93
C PHE A 55 3.95 -12.81 -4.61
N ALA A 56 3.53 -13.14 -3.38
CA ALA A 56 2.13 -12.99 -2.97
C ALA A 56 1.67 -11.52 -2.98
N LEU A 57 2.51 -10.60 -2.51
CA LEU A 57 2.25 -9.17 -2.56
C LEU A 57 2.05 -8.69 -4.00
N ARG A 58 2.94 -9.03 -4.93
CA ARG A 58 2.84 -8.66 -6.35
C ARG A 58 1.56 -9.20 -6.98
N ARG A 59 1.20 -10.46 -6.71
CA ARG A 59 -0.02 -11.08 -7.28
C ARG A 59 -1.29 -10.46 -6.76
N THR A 60 -1.39 -10.21 -5.46
CA THR A 60 -2.53 -9.53 -4.87
C THR A 60 -2.62 -8.09 -5.38
N PHE A 61 -1.50 -7.39 -5.41
CA PHE A 61 -1.41 -6.00 -5.80
C PHE A 61 -1.84 -5.76 -7.27
N SER A 62 -1.47 -6.66 -8.18
CA SER A 62 -1.86 -6.58 -9.60
C SER A 62 -3.38 -6.63 -9.82
N SER A 63 -4.15 -7.11 -8.84
CA SER A 63 -5.61 -7.17 -8.90
C SER A 63 -6.31 -5.95 -8.28
N ILE A 64 -5.59 -5.15 -7.47
CA ILE A 64 -6.20 -4.04 -6.71
C ILE A 64 -6.44 -2.82 -7.58
N PHE A 65 -5.49 -2.49 -8.47
CA PHE A 65 -5.57 -1.30 -9.29
C PHE A 65 -6.07 -1.61 -10.70
N ARG A 66 -6.81 -0.68 -11.25
CA ARG A 66 -7.24 -0.69 -12.65
C ARG A 66 -6.10 -0.27 -13.55
N THR A 67 -5.46 0.85 -13.22
CA THR A 67 -4.21 1.30 -13.81
C THR A 67 -3.19 1.51 -12.68
N PHE A 68 -1.94 1.16 -12.98
CA PHE A 68 -0.84 1.34 -12.06
C PHE A 68 0.36 1.85 -12.86
N GLU A 69 0.70 3.11 -12.63
CA GLU A 69 1.81 3.79 -13.32
C GLU A 69 2.91 4.13 -12.32
N VAL A 70 4.15 4.07 -12.76
CA VAL A 70 5.33 4.41 -11.95
C VAL A 70 6.27 5.27 -12.79
N THR A 71 6.79 6.34 -12.20
CA THR A 71 7.76 7.22 -12.85
C THR A 71 8.90 7.59 -11.91
N GLY A 72 10.07 7.89 -12.47
CA GLY A 72 11.24 8.33 -11.70
C GLY A 72 12.04 7.21 -11.04
N VAL A 73 11.70 5.94 -11.25
CA VAL A 73 12.47 4.78 -10.70
C VAL A 73 13.91 4.78 -11.19
N GLU A 74 14.16 5.23 -12.39
CA GLU A 74 15.47 5.36 -13.01
C GLU A 74 16.41 6.35 -12.29
N LYS A 75 15.84 7.23 -11.45
CA LYS A 75 16.60 8.20 -10.64
C LYS A 75 17.18 7.57 -9.37
N ILE A 76 16.69 6.38 -8.97
CA ILE A 76 17.09 5.74 -7.72
C ILE A 76 18.49 5.13 -7.87
N PRO A 77 19.46 5.55 -7.03
CA PRO A 77 20.79 4.95 -7.06
C PRO A 77 20.72 3.45 -6.68
N THR A 78 21.33 2.60 -7.50
CA THR A 78 21.35 1.14 -7.27
C THR A 78 22.58 0.67 -6.50
N ASP A 79 23.57 1.52 -6.27
CA ASP A 79 24.86 1.24 -5.65
C ASP A 79 24.91 1.58 -4.14
N ARG A 80 23.84 2.11 -3.58
CA ARG A 80 23.72 2.54 -2.19
C ARG A 80 22.29 2.44 -1.70
N GLY A 81 22.05 2.50 -0.40
CA GLY A 81 20.72 2.44 0.18
C GLY A 81 19.91 3.71 0.02
N SER A 82 18.63 3.65 0.32
CA SER A 82 17.72 4.78 0.21
C SER A 82 16.66 4.79 1.30
N MET A 83 16.37 5.98 1.83
CA MET A 83 15.19 6.26 2.64
C MET A 83 14.11 6.87 1.75
N CYS A 84 12.99 6.18 1.60
CA CYS A 84 11.83 6.67 0.89
C CYS A 84 10.89 7.40 1.87
N SER A 85 10.56 8.65 1.57
CA SER A 85 9.62 9.46 2.35
C SER A 85 8.43 9.82 1.47
N ALA A 86 7.22 9.48 1.94
CA ALA A 86 5.98 9.76 1.22
C ALA A 86 4.91 10.28 2.17
N TRP A 87 3.89 10.99 1.66
CA TRP A 87 2.70 11.28 2.42
C TRP A 87 1.85 10.01 2.62
N HIS A 88 1.06 9.96 3.70
CA HIS A 88 0.49 8.69 4.16
C HIS A 88 -1.04 8.73 4.24
N THR A 89 -1.71 8.21 3.23
CA THR A 89 -3.17 8.30 3.12
C THR A 89 -3.90 6.98 2.93
N ASN A 90 -3.19 5.87 2.69
CA ASN A 90 -3.82 4.59 2.37
C ASN A 90 -3.22 3.41 3.16
N GLY A 91 -2.94 3.63 4.44
CA GLY A 91 -2.51 2.61 5.40
C GLY A 91 -1.40 1.70 4.87
N LEU A 92 -1.62 0.38 4.89
CA LEU A 92 -0.64 -0.61 4.45
C LEU A 92 -0.38 -0.59 2.93
N VAL A 93 -1.31 -0.06 2.13
CA VAL A 93 -1.16 -0.03 0.67
C VAL A 93 -0.05 0.92 0.25
N ASP A 94 0.13 2.04 0.94
CA ASP A 94 1.18 3.02 0.65
C ASP A 94 2.59 2.41 0.68
N PRO A 95 3.05 1.77 1.77
CA PRO A 95 4.37 1.15 1.79
C PRO A 95 4.49 0.01 0.77
N ILE A 96 3.42 -0.75 0.49
CA ILE A 96 3.47 -1.83 -0.50
C ILE A 96 3.67 -1.26 -1.91
N CYS A 97 3.05 -0.12 -2.27
CA CYS A 97 3.31 0.56 -3.53
C CYS A 97 4.81 0.83 -3.71
N ILE A 98 5.47 1.34 -2.67
CA ILE A 98 6.90 1.64 -2.68
C ILE A 98 7.72 0.35 -2.76
N PHE A 99 7.45 -0.65 -1.91
CA PHE A 99 8.21 -1.89 -1.86
C PHE A 99 8.19 -2.67 -3.19
N LEU A 100 7.08 -2.65 -3.91
CA LEU A 100 6.93 -3.41 -5.15
C LEU A 100 7.49 -2.68 -6.38
N THR A 101 7.72 -1.38 -6.30
CA THR A 101 8.19 -0.55 -7.42
C THR A 101 9.66 -0.14 -7.30
N HIS A 102 10.21 -0.18 -6.10
CA HIS A 102 11.61 0.13 -5.84
C HIS A 102 12.53 -1.03 -6.28
N PRO A 103 13.74 -0.75 -6.83
CA PRO A 103 14.64 -1.78 -7.34
C PRO A 103 15.29 -2.66 -6.26
N LYS A 104 15.23 -2.24 -4.98
CA LYS A 104 15.88 -2.96 -3.87
C LYS A 104 14.87 -3.51 -2.89
N MET A 105 15.25 -4.55 -2.13
CA MET A 105 14.51 -5.04 -0.98
C MET A 105 14.55 -4.04 0.16
N PHE A 106 13.57 -4.12 1.06
CA PHE A 106 13.35 -3.15 2.13
C PHE A 106 13.64 -3.72 3.52
N VAL A 107 14.31 -2.92 4.34
CA VAL A 107 14.19 -3.00 5.80
C VAL A 107 12.92 -2.25 6.21
N VAL A 108 12.12 -2.85 7.07
CA VAL A 108 10.77 -2.38 7.35
C VAL A 108 10.62 -1.99 8.81
N GLY A 109 10.24 -0.75 9.07
CA GLY A 109 9.69 -0.32 10.34
C GLY A 109 8.17 -0.44 10.34
N GLY A 110 7.59 -0.96 11.39
CA GLY A 110 6.14 -1.12 11.48
C GLY A 110 5.59 -0.95 12.88
N ARG A 111 4.29 -0.74 12.98
CA ARG A 111 3.60 -0.67 14.28
C ARG A 111 3.92 -1.91 15.13
N HIS A 112 4.13 -1.72 16.41
CA HIS A 112 4.51 -2.80 17.33
C HIS A 112 3.52 -3.99 17.31
N ASP A 113 2.21 -3.73 17.14
CA ASP A 113 1.19 -4.78 17.12
C ASP A 113 1.27 -5.69 15.88
N LEU A 114 1.81 -5.21 14.76
CA LEU A 114 1.99 -6.03 13.57
C LEU A 114 2.94 -7.21 13.81
N VAL A 115 3.96 -7.02 14.64
CA VAL A 115 4.96 -8.05 14.97
C VAL A 115 4.42 -9.09 15.97
N THR A 116 3.40 -8.73 16.75
CA THR A 116 2.85 -9.57 17.81
C THR A 116 1.61 -10.38 17.42
N ARG A 117 0.91 -10.00 16.34
CA ARG A 117 -0.27 -10.72 15.83
C ARG A 117 0.09 -12.16 15.36
N PRO A 118 -0.81 -13.14 15.45
CA PRO A 118 -0.47 -14.53 15.13
C PRO A 118 0.03 -14.72 13.68
N ILE A 119 -0.76 -14.46 12.68
CA ILE A 119 -0.41 -14.69 11.26
C ILE A 119 0.49 -13.58 10.75
N LEU A 120 0.07 -12.33 10.90
CA LEU A 120 0.82 -11.17 10.41
C LEU A 120 2.19 -11.04 11.10
N GLY A 121 2.26 -11.32 12.40
CA GLY A 121 3.51 -11.29 13.15
C GLY A 121 4.48 -12.40 12.77
N PHE A 122 3.97 -13.57 12.32
CA PHE A 122 4.87 -14.59 11.75
C PHE A 122 5.60 -14.03 10.52
N TRP A 123 4.85 -13.46 9.55
CA TRP A 123 5.43 -12.87 8.35
C TRP A 123 6.31 -11.65 8.67
N ALA A 124 5.84 -10.77 9.57
CA ALA A 124 6.61 -9.60 10.01
C ALA A 124 7.99 -9.99 10.54
N ARG A 125 8.08 -11.04 11.37
CA ARG A 125 9.36 -11.54 11.89
C ARG A 125 10.23 -12.17 10.79
N LYS A 126 9.66 -12.83 9.79
CA LYS A 126 10.40 -13.38 8.64
C LYS A 126 10.93 -12.30 7.70
N PHE A 127 10.24 -11.16 7.61
CA PHE A 127 10.67 -9.94 6.93
C PHE A 127 11.61 -9.07 7.79
N ALA A 128 11.92 -9.49 9.00
CA ALA A 128 12.71 -8.73 9.97
C ALA A 128 12.15 -7.32 10.26
N VAL A 129 10.82 -7.17 10.26
CA VAL A 129 10.13 -5.92 10.59
C VAL A 129 10.52 -5.47 12.00
N GLN A 130 10.98 -4.22 12.12
CA GLN A 130 11.35 -3.62 13.39
C GLN A 130 10.16 -2.88 14.01
N PRO A 131 9.77 -3.19 15.25
CA PRO A 131 8.63 -2.57 15.91
C PRO A 131 8.91 -1.12 16.28
N VAL A 132 7.96 -0.23 15.94
CA VAL A 132 8.01 1.19 16.32
C VAL A 132 6.79 1.50 17.20
N VAL A 133 7.03 2.18 18.32
CA VAL A 133 6.01 2.71 19.21
C VAL A 133 5.73 4.16 18.82
N ARG A 134 4.49 4.45 18.46
CA ARG A 134 4.08 5.81 18.10
C ARG A 134 3.65 6.56 19.37
N LYS A 135 3.66 7.88 19.30
CA LYS A 135 3.21 8.74 20.40
C LYS A 135 1.78 8.44 20.85
N ALA A 136 0.93 8.03 19.90
CA ALA A 136 -0.45 7.64 20.20
C ALA A 136 -0.57 6.45 21.15
N GLU A 137 0.32 5.44 21.03
CA GLU A 137 0.38 4.30 21.95
C GLU A 137 0.95 4.71 23.31
N LEU A 138 2.01 5.51 23.29
CA LEU A 138 2.65 6.01 24.52
C LEU A 138 1.68 6.81 25.39
N LEU A 139 0.99 7.81 24.81
CA LEU A 139 0.06 8.69 25.54
C LEU A 139 -1.18 7.95 26.06
N ARG A 140 -1.49 6.77 25.55
CA ARG A 140 -2.55 5.90 26.06
C ARG A 140 -2.07 4.83 27.05
N GLY A 141 -0.83 4.96 27.54
CA GLY A 141 -0.30 4.09 28.59
C GLY A 141 0.08 2.69 28.12
N GLY A 142 0.40 2.52 26.84
CA GLY A 142 0.85 1.23 26.28
C GLY A 142 2.19 0.75 26.85
N CYS A 143 3.08 1.69 27.21
CA CYS A 143 4.37 1.47 27.86
C CYS A 143 4.87 2.75 28.53
N THR A 144 5.98 2.66 29.26
CA THR A 144 6.67 3.85 29.78
C THR A 144 7.42 4.58 28.67
N GLU A 145 7.73 5.84 28.88
CA GLU A 145 8.52 6.63 27.92
C GLU A 145 9.93 6.05 27.74
N GLU A 146 10.55 5.56 28.80
CA GLU A 146 11.87 4.91 28.75
C GLU A 146 11.82 3.63 27.88
N GLU A 147 10.81 2.78 28.07
CA GLU A 147 10.59 1.58 27.26
C GLU A 147 10.37 1.93 25.77
N ALA A 148 9.56 2.95 25.49
CA ALA A 148 9.33 3.41 24.12
C ALA A 148 10.62 3.94 23.48
N ASN A 149 11.38 4.77 24.18
CA ASN A 149 12.65 5.32 23.69
C ASN A 149 13.68 4.23 23.44
N ARG A 150 13.83 3.25 24.35
CA ARG A 150 14.74 2.11 24.20
C ARG A 150 14.35 1.23 22.99
N LEU A 151 13.06 0.92 22.84
CA LEU A 151 12.58 0.11 21.73
C LEU A 151 12.72 0.83 20.39
N ASN A 152 12.33 2.11 20.35
CA ASN A 152 12.45 2.92 19.15
C ASN A 152 13.91 3.12 18.74
N GLY A 153 14.80 3.48 19.68
CA GLY A 153 16.24 3.61 19.41
C GLY A 153 16.83 2.35 18.78
N ARG A 154 16.53 1.17 19.39
CA ARG A 154 16.94 -0.13 18.83
C ARG A 154 16.40 -0.34 17.41
N SER A 155 15.14 -0.06 17.19
CA SER A 155 14.49 -0.27 15.87
C SER A 155 15.03 0.67 14.81
N LEU A 156 15.18 1.97 15.13
CA LEU A 156 15.72 2.96 14.22
C LEU A 156 17.18 2.68 13.84
N LEU A 157 17.99 2.20 14.81
CA LEU A 157 19.37 1.78 14.54
C LEU A 157 19.43 0.58 13.58
N ASN A 158 18.55 -0.41 13.75
CA ASN A 158 18.48 -1.56 12.85
C ASN A 158 18.04 -1.16 11.43
N LEU A 159 17.10 -0.23 11.31
CA LEU A 159 16.70 0.33 10.01
C LEU A 159 17.87 1.10 9.39
N ALA A 160 18.55 1.95 10.15
CA ALA A 160 19.72 2.71 9.71
C ALA A 160 20.83 1.80 9.20
N THR A 161 21.15 0.73 9.95
CA THR A 161 22.13 -0.27 9.54
C THR A 161 21.74 -0.95 8.23
N GLY A 162 20.46 -1.33 8.07
CA GLY A 162 19.98 -1.92 6.81
C GLY A 162 20.09 -0.97 5.63
N ILE A 163 19.75 0.29 5.81
CA ILE A 163 19.90 1.32 4.76
C ILE A 163 21.37 1.46 4.37
N SER A 164 22.29 1.52 5.33
CA SER A 164 23.73 1.64 5.03
C SER A 164 24.30 0.40 4.30
N HIS A 165 23.68 -0.78 4.49
CA HIS A 165 24.01 -2.00 3.73
C HIS A 165 23.42 -2.00 2.29
N GLY A 166 22.76 -0.94 1.88
CA GLY A 166 22.27 -0.78 0.52
C GLY A 166 20.80 -1.14 0.33
N PHE A 167 20.03 -1.45 1.38
CA PHE A 167 18.59 -1.71 1.28
C PHE A 167 17.78 -0.41 1.19
N GLY A 168 16.54 -0.52 0.69
CA GLY A 168 15.53 0.52 0.82
C GLY A 168 14.92 0.52 2.22
N CYS A 169 14.40 1.65 2.63
CA CYS A 169 13.51 1.79 3.78
C CYS A 169 12.42 2.80 3.43
N ALA A 170 11.19 2.59 3.87
CA ALA A 170 10.13 3.57 3.75
C ALA A 170 9.61 3.95 5.14
N LEU A 171 9.71 5.24 5.45
CA LEU A 171 9.12 5.82 6.65
C LEU A 171 8.33 7.07 6.26
N PHE A 172 7.10 7.12 6.74
CA PHE A 172 6.19 8.22 6.46
C PHE A 172 6.40 9.33 7.51
N PRO A 173 6.80 10.54 7.09
CA PRO A 173 7.19 11.59 8.03
C PRO A 173 6.00 12.13 8.85
N GLU A 174 4.79 11.89 8.43
CA GLU A 174 3.57 12.27 9.16
C GLU A 174 3.31 11.37 10.39
N GLY A 175 3.90 10.16 10.41
CA GLY A 175 3.83 9.21 11.52
C GLY A 175 2.47 8.55 11.72
N THR A 176 1.50 8.85 10.87
CA THR A 176 0.16 8.23 10.84
C THR A 176 -0.44 8.37 9.45
N SER A 177 -1.32 7.45 9.07
CA SER A 177 -2.17 7.64 7.90
C SER A 177 -3.33 8.59 8.24
N HIS A 178 -3.78 9.38 7.26
CA HIS A 178 -4.80 10.39 7.44
C HIS A 178 -5.66 10.60 6.19
N SER A 179 -6.65 11.48 6.30
CA SER A 179 -7.61 11.78 5.23
C SER A 179 -7.61 13.26 4.82
N GLU A 180 -6.50 13.96 5.06
CA GLU A 180 -6.35 15.35 4.63
C GLU A 180 -5.93 15.40 3.15
N SER A 181 -6.22 16.52 2.50
CA SER A 181 -5.88 16.78 1.09
C SER A 181 -4.54 17.49 0.91
N HIS A 182 -3.80 17.66 1.99
CA HIS A 182 -2.48 18.28 2.05
C HIS A 182 -1.58 17.52 3.02
N LEU A 183 -0.28 17.83 2.98
CA LEU A 183 0.69 17.28 3.90
C LEU A 183 0.41 17.79 5.32
N ILE A 184 0.23 16.88 6.27
CA ILE A 184 0.14 17.24 7.68
C ILE A 184 1.56 17.43 8.25
N ARG A 185 1.63 17.81 9.54
CA ARG A 185 2.89 18.07 10.20
C ARG A 185 3.94 16.98 10.00
N VAL A 186 5.08 17.37 9.48
CA VAL A 186 6.23 16.50 9.22
C VAL A 186 7.04 16.26 10.49
N LYS A 187 7.15 15.00 10.91
CA LYS A 187 7.91 14.52 12.09
C LYS A 187 9.31 14.10 11.71
N THR A 188 10.21 14.11 12.67
CA THR A 188 11.66 13.96 12.45
C THR A 188 12.18 12.52 12.38
N GLY A 189 11.35 11.51 12.66
CA GLY A 189 11.77 10.10 12.72
C GLY A 189 12.55 9.61 11.48
N PRO A 190 12.05 9.79 10.25
CA PRO A 190 12.75 9.38 9.04
C PRO A 190 14.12 10.04 8.88
N PHE A 191 14.23 11.33 9.22
CA PHE A 191 15.47 12.12 9.05
C PHE A 191 16.54 11.70 10.04
N ARG A 192 16.15 11.45 11.30
CA ARG A 192 17.05 10.85 12.31
C ARG A 192 17.57 9.49 11.86
N THR A 193 16.69 8.65 11.32
CA THR A 193 17.06 7.31 10.85
C THR A 193 18.04 7.37 9.68
N VAL A 194 17.81 8.23 8.69
CA VAL A 194 18.69 8.29 7.50
C VAL A 194 20.03 8.97 7.79
N LEU A 195 20.09 9.93 8.73
CA LEU A 195 21.35 10.50 9.20
C LEU A 195 22.17 9.48 9.99
N ALA A 196 21.53 8.66 10.83
CA ALA A 196 22.20 7.53 11.48
C ALA A 196 22.68 6.48 10.46
N ALA A 197 21.94 6.26 9.38
CA ALA A 197 22.38 5.38 8.28
C ALA A 197 23.59 5.95 7.54
N ALA A 198 23.63 7.26 7.30
CA ALA A 198 24.79 7.93 6.71
C ALA A 198 26.01 7.87 7.65
N ALA A 199 25.81 8.02 8.95
CA ALA A 199 26.89 7.87 9.94
C ALA A 199 27.41 6.43 9.98
N HIS A 200 26.53 5.43 9.91
CA HIS A 200 26.95 4.03 9.83
C HIS A 200 27.69 3.72 8.52
N ALA A 201 27.25 4.27 7.40
CA ALA A 201 27.95 4.15 6.12
C ALA A 201 29.35 4.76 6.20
N LYS A 202 29.52 5.96 6.82
CA LYS A 202 30.81 6.59 7.08
C LYS A 202 31.71 5.72 7.97
N ALA A 203 31.14 5.08 9.00
CA ALA A 203 31.86 4.21 9.91
C ALA A 203 32.35 2.89 9.28
N THR A 204 31.73 2.46 8.17
CA THR A 204 32.00 1.19 7.47
C THR A 204 32.60 1.37 6.07
N ASP A 205 32.99 2.61 5.71
CA ASP A 205 33.51 3.00 4.39
C ASP A 205 32.56 2.62 3.24
N ALA A 206 31.25 2.66 3.50
CA ALA A 206 30.20 2.46 2.51
C ALA A 206 29.73 3.80 1.92
N LYS A 207 29.10 3.74 0.74
CA LYS A 207 28.51 4.93 0.14
C LYS A 207 27.35 5.46 0.99
N ALA A 208 27.30 6.79 1.16
CA ALA A 208 26.22 7.44 1.87
C ALA A 208 24.86 7.14 1.19
N PRO A 209 23.84 6.75 1.95
CA PRO A 209 22.48 6.57 1.40
C PRO A 209 21.88 7.89 0.94
N VAL A 210 20.78 7.82 0.20
CA VAL A 210 20.00 8.99 -0.24
C VAL A 210 18.62 9.00 0.40
N LEU A 211 18.00 10.18 0.43
CA LEU A 211 16.60 10.33 0.77
C LEU A 211 15.78 10.62 -0.49
N ILE A 212 14.65 9.92 -0.70
CA ILE A 212 13.85 10.02 -1.91
C ILE A 212 12.42 10.41 -1.53
N PRO A 213 11.94 11.61 -1.93
CA PRO A 213 10.54 11.97 -1.78
C PRO A 213 9.68 11.22 -2.79
N ILE A 214 8.50 10.73 -2.36
CA ILE A 214 7.61 9.92 -3.20
C ILE A 214 6.19 10.45 -3.13
N GLY A 215 5.60 10.74 -4.29
CA GLY A 215 4.18 11.00 -4.46
C GLY A 215 3.41 9.69 -4.64
N LEU A 216 2.37 9.50 -3.83
CA LEU A 216 1.44 8.37 -3.93
C LEU A 216 0.06 8.92 -4.30
N HIS A 217 -0.34 8.72 -5.54
CA HIS A 217 -1.54 9.32 -6.09
C HIS A 217 -2.59 8.24 -6.36
N PHE A 218 -3.70 8.25 -5.61
CA PHE A 218 -4.84 7.36 -5.79
C PHE A 218 -6.05 8.18 -6.24
N ARG A 219 -6.71 7.79 -7.33
CA ARG A 219 -7.93 8.47 -7.80
C ARG A 219 -9.03 8.43 -6.73
N THR A 220 -9.31 7.23 -6.21
CA THR A 220 -10.23 7.04 -5.10
C THR A 220 -9.68 5.93 -4.21
N ARG A 221 -8.82 6.30 -3.27
CA ARG A 221 -7.98 5.39 -2.48
C ARG A 221 -8.69 4.22 -1.79
N HIS A 222 -9.97 4.37 -1.42
CA HIS A 222 -10.74 3.37 -0.68
C HIS A 222 -11.57 2.44 -1.58
N LEU A 223 -11.51 2.61 -2.90
CA LEU A 223 -12.23 1.76 -3.84
C LEU A 223 -11.33 0.68 -4.42
N PHE A 224 -11.92 -0.50 -4.59
CA PHE A 224 -11.30 -1.58 -5.35
C PHE A 224 -11.27 -1.23 -6.84
N ARG A 225 -10.17 -1.52 -7.51
CA ARG A 225 -9.93 -1.18 -8.93
C ARG A 225 -9.88 0.33 -9.19
N THR A 226 -9.25 1.07 -8.29
CA THR A 226 -8.91 2.49 -8.52
C THR A 226 -7.65 2.63 -9.37
N ASP A 227 -7.40 3.84 -9.88
CA ASP A 227 -6.14 4.17 -10.54
C ASP A 227 -5.10 4.61 -9.50
N CYS A 228 -3.85 4.24 -9.74
CA CYS A 228 -2.71 4.60 -8.90
C CYS A 228 -1.53 5.06 -9.75
N TRP A 229 -0.87 6.12 -9.30
CA TRP A 229 0.41 6.57 -9.84
C TRP A 229 1.41 6.78 -8.70
N VAL A 230 2.58 6.17 -8.82
CA VAL A 230 3.72 6.33 -7.92
C VAL A 230 4.76 7.19 -8.61
N GLU A 231 5.11 8.32 -7.99
CA GLU A 231 6.05 9.30 -8.49
C GLU A 231 7.29 9.33 -7.62
N TYR A 232 8.44 8.89 -8.13
CA TYR A 232 9.72 9.04 -7.46
C TYR A 232 10.32 10.39 -7.81
N GLY A 233 10.56 11.21 -6.79
CA GLY A 233 11.25 12.50 -6.92
C GLY A 233 12.77 12.36 -7.05
N ASP A 234 13.44 13.48 -7.20
CA ASP A 234 14.91 13.50 -7.28
C ASP A 234 15.53 13.15 -5.92
N PRO A 235 16.54 12.28 -5.90
CA PRO A 235 17.24 11.92 -4.67
C PRO A 235 17.86 13.15 -4.01
N ILE A 236 17.76 13.21 -2.70
CA ILE A 236 18.35 14.23 -1.84
C ILE A 236 19.62 13.62 -1.23
N GLU A 237 20.76 14.22 -1.53
CA GLU A 237 22.02 13.84 -0.94
C GLU A 237 22.07 14.27 0.54
N LEU A 238 22.73 13.47 1.37
CA LEU A 238 22.81 13.72 2.80
C LEU A 238 24.08 14.49 3.16
N PRO A 239 24.09 15.28 4.24
CA PRO A 239 25.24 16.04 4.71
C PRO A 239 26.29 15.10 5.36
N HIS A 240 26.82 14.16 4.59
CA HIS A 240 27.68 13.07 5.06
C HIS A 240 29.01 13.58 5.67
N ALA A 241 29.58 14.64 5.10
CA ALA A 241 30.82 15.23 5.61
C ALA A 241 30.65 15.91 6.97
N GLU A 242 29.47 16.46 7.23
CA GLU A 242 29.14 17.26 8.42
C GLU A 242 28.75 16.42 9.63
N LEU A 243 28.68 15.07 9.46
CA LEU A 243 28.26 14.18 10.55
C LEU A 243 29.33 14.11 11.65
N PRO A 244 28.96 14.37 12.93
CA PRO A 244 29.89 14.33 14.06
C PRO A 244 30.52 12.96 14.27
N ASP A 245 31.79 12.93 14.63
CA ASP A 245 32.52 11.70 14.88
C ASP A 245 31.91 10.89 16.05
N GLU A 246 31.33 11.57 17.05
CA GLU A 246 30.62 10.91 18.15
C GLU A 246 29.44 10.06 17.64
N LEU A 247 28.61 10.59 16.76
CA LEU A 247 27.51 9.88 16.12
C LEU A 247 28.05 8.67 15.32
N VAL A 248 29.10 8.87 14.53
CA VAL A 248 29.73 7.83 13.72
C VAL A 248 30.26 6.68 14.60
N GLN A 249 30.96 7.00 15.69
CA GLN A 249 31.48 5.98 16.61
C GLN A 249 30.38 5.26 17.38
N SER A 250 29.34 5.96 17.81
CA SER A 250 28.21 5.36 18.54
C SER A 250 27.45 4.35 17.67
N VAL A 251 27.05 4.74 16.46
CA VAL A 251 26.33 3.81 15.55
C VAL A 251 27.21 2.62 15.14
N LYS A 252 28.53 2.81 15.03
CA LYS A 252 29.49 1.73 14.79
C LYS A 252 29.51 0.69 15.91
N LYS A 253 29.36 1.15 17.16
CA LYS A 253 29.27 0.26 18.35
C LYS A 253 27.91 -0.42 18.50
N GLY A 254 26.91 0.00 17.75
CA GLY A 254 25.54 -0.50 17.86
C GLY A 254 24.70 0.27 18.87
N ASP A 255 25.09 1.49 19.23
CA ASP A 255 24.39 2.36 20.16
C ASP A 255 23.62 3.43 19.41
N TRP A 256 22.35 3.62 19.80
CA TRP A 256 21.54 4.72 19.26
C TRP A 256 21.88 6.03 19.95
N VAL A 257 22.29 6.99 19.17
CA VAL A 257 22.48 8.37 19.59
C VAL A 257 21.68 9.28 18.63
N GLU A 258 21.06 10.31 19.18
CA GLU A 258 20.28 11.27 18.38
C GLU A 258 21.22 12.07 17.46
N PRO A 259 20.95 12.09 16.14
CA PRO A 259 21.69 12.97 15.23
C PRO A 259 21.49 14.46 15.57
N PRO A 260 22.41 15.35 15.16
CA PRO A 260 22.31 16.79 15.43
C PRO A 260 20.97 17.38 14.96
N ALA A 261 20.34 18.16 15.85
CA ALA A 261 19.01 18.68 15.63
C ALA A 261 18.91 19.61 14.40
N ASP A 262 19.94 20.41 14.14
CA ASP A 262 20.05 21.30 12.99
C ASP A 262 20.04 20.53 11.67
N LEU A 263 20.81 19.43 11.56
CA LEU A 263 20.81 18.58 10.38
C LEU A 263 19.47 17.87 10.19
N VAL A 264 18.85 17.41 11.27
CA VAL A 264 17.53 16.76 11.24
C VAL A 264 16.46 17.74 10.76
N LEU A 265 16.44 18.96 11.29
CA LEU A 265 15.47 19.99 10.93
C LEU A 265 15.71 20.50 9.50
N GLY A 266 16.95 20.68 9.10
CA GLY A 266 17.30 21.07 7.72
C GLY A 266 16.79 20.03 6.70
N LEU A 267 16.99 18.73 6.95
CA LEU A 267 16.44 17.67 6.09
C LEU A 267 14.92 17.63 6.10
N ARG A 268 14.28 17.84 7.26
CA ARG A 268 12.83 17.94 7.35
C ARG A 268 12.29 19.01 6.42
N ASP A 269 12.84 20.22 6.49
CA ASP A 269 12.38 21.37 5.72
C ASP A 269 12.58 21.15 4.20
N ILE A 270 13.71 20.55 3.81
CA ILE A 270 13.95 20.16 2.41
C ILE A 270 12.93 19.15 1.92
N VAL A 271 12.64 18.11 2.72
CA VAL A 271 11.70 17.05 2.34
C VAL A 271 10.26 17.57 2.32
N GLU A 272 9.85 18.38 3.28
CA GLU A 272 8.55 19.02 3.32
C GLU A 272 8.33 19.86 2.05
N ALA A 273 9.28 20.69 1.67
CA ALA A 273 9.23 21.49 0.45
C ALA A 273 9.17 20.64 -0.83
N LYS A 274 9.77 19.44 -0.84
CA LYS A 274 9.72 18.51 -1.98
C LYS A 274 8.45 17.66 -2.02
N LEU A 275 7.90 17.27 -0.86
CA LEU A 275 6.69 16.45 -0.77
C LEU A 275 5.40 17.25 -0.96
N ALA A 276 5.32 18.48 -0.47
CA ALA A 276 4.10 19.28 -0.59
C ALA A 276 3.57 19.36 -2.04
N PRO A 277 4.40 19.64 -3.08
CA PRO A 277 3.94 19.63 -4.45
C PRO A 277 3.56 18.23 -4.98
N MET A 278 3.97 17.16 -4.31
CA MET A 278 3.64 15.77 -4.66
C MET A 278 2.35 15.29 -3.97
N THR A 279 1.64 16.16 -3.27
CA THR A 279 0.30 15.94 -2.72
C THR A 279 -0.72 16.77 -3.50
N PRO A 280 -2.02 16.61 -3.31
CA PRO A 280 -3.01 17.54 -3.86
C PRO A 280 -2.80 18.99 -3.39
N ASP A 281 -2.31 19.16 -2.16
CA ASP A 281 -1.93 20.45 -1.56
C ASP A 281 -3.04 21.51 -1.69
N ARG A 282 -4.24 21.11 -1.23
CA ARG A 282 -5.45 21.91 -1.14
C ARG A 282 -6.02 21.84 0.27
N ASP A 283 -6.74 22.86 0.70
CA ASP A 283 -7.34 22.88 2.03
C ASP A 283 -8.44 21.85 2.19
N THR A 284 -9.15 21.53 1.10
CA THR A 284 -10.28 20.59 1.10
C THR A 284 -10.28 19.67 -0.12
N PHE A 285 -10.87 18.48 0.03
CA PHE A 285 -11.12 17.59 -1.13
C PHE A 285 -12.11 18.17 -2.14
N SER A 286 -13.03 19.08 -1.75
CA SER A 286 -13.90 19.77 -2.68
C SER A 286 -13.09 20.59 -3.70
N GLU A 287 -12.00 21.22 -3.25
CA GLU A 287 -11.08 21.91 -4.15
C GLU A 287 -10.30 20.97 -5.07
N VAL A 288 -9.93 19.78 -4.57
CA VAL A 288 -9.31 18.75 -5.40
C VAL A 288 -10.27 18.28 -6.50
N PHE A 289 -11.54 18.02 -6.16
CA PHE A 289 -12.56 17.62 -7.14
C PHE A 289 -12.85 18.72 -8.16
N ARG A 290 -12.94 19.98 -7.71
CA ARG A 290 -13.03 21.17 -8.56
C ARG A 290 -11.93 21.20 -9.61
N ASP A 291 -10.69 21.13 -9.16
CA ASP A 291 -9.51 21.23 -10.02
C ASP A 291 -9.45 20.04 -11.01
N GLY A 292 -9.85 18.85 -10.59
CA GLY A 292 -10.01 17.69 -11.46
C GLY A 292 -11.04 17.91 -12.57
N VAL A 293 -12.18 18.51 -12.26
CA VAL A 293 -13.21 18.87 -13.26
C VAL A 293 -12.66 19.89 -14.27
N ILE A 294 -11.99 20.93 -13.77
CA ILE A 294 -11.40 21.97 -14.65
C ILE A 294 -10.38 21.33 -15.59
N ALA A 295 -9.46 20.52 -15.06
CA ALA A 295 -8.44 19.83 -15.83
C ALA A 295 -9.03 18.98 -16.97
N HIS A 296 -10.09 18.21 -16.67
CA HIS A 296 -10.75 17.39 -17.67
C HIS A 296 -11.50 18.20 -18.73
N VAL A 297 -12.19 19.27 -18.34
CA VAL A 297 -12.91 20.12 -19.28
C VAL A 297 -11.94 20.85 -20.21
N GLU A 298 -10.90 21.48 -19.67
CA GLU A 298 -9.89 22.16 -20.47
C GLU A 298 -9.22 21.22 -21.48
N LYS A 299 -8.85 20.01 -21.04
CA LYS A 299 -8.16 19.06 -21.90
C LYS A 299 -9.07 18.51 -23.00
N ARG A 300 -10.35 18.31 -22.73
CA ARG A 300 -11.31 17.89 -23.75
C ARG A 300 -11.56 18.97 -24.80
N VAL A 301 -11.67 20.21 -24.37
CA VAL A 301 -11.83 21.35 -25.31
C VAL A 301 -10.58 21.43 -26.21
N ARG A 302 -9.38 21.26 -25.68
CA ARG A 302 -8.13 21.39 -26.44
C ARG A 302 -7.80 20.18 -27.29
N GLU A 303 -7.97 18.96 -26.77
CA GLU A 303 -7.43 17.73 -27.36
C GLU A 303 -8.49 16.66 -27.66
N ASN A 304 -9.74 16.88 -27.33
CA ASN A 304 -10.86 15.94 -27.53
C ASN A 304 -10.58 14.52 -26.96
N ARG A 305 -9.86 14.41 -25.85
CA ARG A 305 -9.53 13.15 -25.20
C ARG A 305 -9.71 13.21 -23.68
N VAL A 306 -9.80 12.04 -23.06
CA VAL A 306 -9.85 11.88 -21.61
C VAL A 306 -8.42 11.84 -21.06
N LEU A 307 -8.19 12.51 -19.94
CA LEU A 307 -6.90 12.43 -19.20
C LEU A 307 -6.70 11.03 -18.59
N THR A 308 -5.50 10.54 -18.62
CA THR A 308 -5.04 9.48 -17.71
C THR A 308 -4.98 10.02 -16.28
N TRP A 309 -4.90 9.13 -15.28
CA TRP A 309 -4.80 9.58 -13.89
C TRP A 309 -3.57 10.46 -13.64
N ARG A 310 -2.43 10.06 -14.17
CA ARG A 310 -1.20 10.85 -14.07
C ARG A 310 -1.35 12.23 -14.70
N GLU A 311 -1.91 12.30 -15.90
CA GLU A 311 -2.13 13.58 -16.57
C GLU A 311 -3.09 14.50 -15.79
N GLU A 312 -4.13 13.92 -15.18
CA GLU A 312 -5.04 14.67 -14.32
C GLU A 312 -4.30 15.29 -13.12
N VAL A 313 -3.49 14.50 -12.42
CA VAL A 313 -2.69 15.00 -11.29
C VAL A 313 -1.72 16.11 -11.72
N LEU A 314 -1.07 15.96 -12.87
CA LEU A 314 -0.18 16.99 -13.41
C LEU A 314 -0.91 18.28 -13.82
N GLU A 315 -2.09 18.16 -14.41
CA GLU A 315 -2.91 19.33 -14.76
C GLU A 315 -3.48 20.03 -13.50
N VAL A 316 -3.92 19.27 -12.50
CA VAL A 316 -4.32 19.83 -11.19
C VAL A 316 -3.16 20.60 -10.54
N ARG A 317 -1.94 20.06 -10.66
CA ARG A 317 -0.73 20.71 -10.16
C ARG A 317 -0.43 22.00 -10.93
N ARG A 318 -0.64 22.02 -12.27
CA ARG A 318 -0.53 23.23 -13.09
C ARG A 318 -1.54 24.31 -12.67
N LEU A 319 -2.79 23.94 -12.42
CA LEU A 319 -3.86 24.85 -11.99
C LEU A 319 -3.57 25.56 -10.65
N LYS A 320 -2.61 25.07 -9.87
CA LYS A 320 -2.14 25.76 -8.67
C LYS A 320 -1.36 27.03 -9.01
N HIS A 321 -0.59 27.00 -10.11
CA HIS A 321 0.22 28.14 -10.57
C HIS A 321 -0.52 29.03 -11.55
N GLU A 322 -1.47 28.47 -12.29
CA GLU A 322 -2.30 29.14 -13.28
C GLU A 322 -3.78 28.95 -12.93
N PRO A 323 -4.31 29.62 -11.88
CA PRO A 323 -5.64 29.35 -11.39
C PRO A 323 -6.71 29.85 -12.38
N ALA A 324 -7.79 29.09 -12.51
CA ALA A 324 -8.99 29.53 -13.24
C ALA A 324 -9.67 30.74 -12.57
N SER A 325 -10.54 31.45 -13.30
CA SER A 325 -11.33 32.56 -12.75
C SER A 325 -12.22 32.08 -11.59
N GLU A 326 -12.60 32.99 -10.70
CA GLU A 326 -13.44 32.64 -9.53
C GLU A 326 -14.81 32.12 -9.97
N GLU A 327 -15.38 32.63 -11.05
CA GLU A 327 -16.64 32.14 -11.62
C GLU A 327 -16.52 30.66 -12.07
N ILE A 328 -15.44 30.32 -12.77
CA ILE A 328 -15.16 28.93 -13.18
C ILE A 328 -14.97 28.04 -11.97
N LYS A 329 -14.22 28.49 -10.96
CA LYS A 329 -14.00 27.74 -9.72
C LYS A 329 -15.32 27.44 -8.99
N GLU A 330 -16.21 28.42 -8.88
CA GLU A 330 -17.51 28.24 -8.20
C GLU A 330 -18.36 27.19 -8.92
N ILE A 331 -18.49 27.28 -10.25
CA ILE A 331 -19.22 26.29 -11.04
C ILE A 331 -18.59 24.92 -10.94
N ALA A 332 -17.28 24.83 -11.13
CA ALA A 332 -16.54 23.57 -11.08
C ALA A 332 -16.58 22.91 -9.70
N THR A 333 -16.62 23.68 -8.59
CA THR A 333 -16.80 23.16 -7.23
C THR A 333 -18.15 22.45 -7.11
N ARG A 334 -19.24 23.09 -7.53
CA ARG A 334 -20.59 22.47 -7.49
C ARG A 334 -20.66 21.20 -8.34
N VAL A 335 -20.05 21.23 -9.53
CA VAL A 335 -19.99 20.06 -10.42
C VAL A 335 -19.15 18.96 -9.79
N GLY A 336 -17.97 19.27 -9.28
CA GLY A 336 -17.06 18.31 -8.65
C GLY A 336 -17.68 17.61 -7.44
N ASP A 337 -18.30 18.35 -6.54
CA ASP A 337 -18.98 17.82 -5.37
C ASP A 337 -20.17 16.93 -5.76
N THR A 338 -20.94 17.33 -6.80
CA THR A 338 -22.06 16.54 -7.31
C THR A 338 -21.59 15.22 -7.93
N LEU A 339 -20.54 15.26 -8.75
CA LEU A 339 -19.96 14.07 -9.35
C LEU A 339 -19.42 13.14 -8.27
N HIS A 340 -18.67 13.67 -7.31
CA HIS A 340 -18.11 12.88 -6.22
C HIS A 340 -19.19 12.21 -5.37
N ALA A 341 -20.26 12.92 -5.04
CA ALA A 341 -21.42 12.36 -4.32
C ALA A 341 -22.08 11.20 -5.07
N ALA A 342 -22.04 11.23 -6.41
CA ALA A 342 -22.53 10.16 -7.28
C ALA A 342 -21.47 9.05 -7.55
N VAL A 343 -20.29 9.11 -6.92
CA VAL A 343 -19.14 8.22 -7.21
C VAL A 343 -18.69 8.30 -8.68
N LEU A 344 -18.76 9.51 -9.22
CA LEU A 344 -18.29 9.91 -10.55
C LEU A 344 -17.12 10.89 -10.42
N ASP A 345 -16.42 11.14 -11.51
CA ASP A 345 -15.32 12.09 -11.58
C ASP A 345 -15.23 12.78 -12.96
N GLY A 346 -14.24 13.61 -13.18
CA GLY A 346 -14.02 14.31 -14.44
C GLY A 346 -13.93 13.41 -15.68
N THR A 347 -13.55 12.13 -15.51
CA THR A 347 -13.50 11.16 -16.62
C THR A 347 -14.89 10.80 -17.14
N ASP A 348 -15.92 10.97 -16.30
CA ASP A 348 -17.30 10.63 -16.62
C ASP A 348 -18.05 11.75 -17.39
N ILE A 349 -17.45 12.94 -17.51
CA ILE A 349 -17.97 14.05 -18.35
C ILE A 349 -17.80 13.67 -19.83
N ASN A 350 -18.77 13.98 -20.69
CA ASN A 350 -18.73 13.68 -22.13
C ASN A 350 -17.73 14.57 -22.91
N SER A 351 -17.51 14.27 -24.18
CA SER A 351 -16.57 15.01 -25.04
C SER A 351 -16.98 16.48 -25.33
N LYS A 352 -18.27 16.81 -25.19
CA LYS A 352 -18.77 18.17 -25.34
C LYS A 352 -18.75 18.97 -24.06
N SER A 353 -18.45 18.36 -22.93
CA SER A 353 -18.47 18.94 -21.57
C SER A 353 -19.85 19.51 -21.17
N ASP A 354 -20.92 19.01 -21.77
CA ASP A 354 -22.31 19.44 -21.53
C ASP A 354 -23.16 18.38 -20.79
N GLY A 355 -22.57 17.25 -20.41
CA GLY A 355 -23.24 16.18 -19.68
C GLY A 355 -22.33 15.00 -19.39
N LEU A 356 -22.91 13.88 -18.96
CA LEU A 356 -22.19 12.64 -18.68
C LEU A 356 -21.96 11.82 -19.96
N ARG A 357 -20.91 10.99 -19.93
CA ARG A 357 -20.61 10.07 -21.02
C ARG A 357 -21.71 9.02 -21.15
N GLY A 358 -22.23 8.86 -22.37
CA GLY A 358 -23.09 7.76 -22.72
C GLY A 358 -22.34 6.47 -23.07
N VAL A 359 -23.06 5.35 -23.14
CA VAL A 359 -22.53 4.06 -23.61
C VAL A 359 -22.48 4.07 -25.13
N SER A 360 -21.29 3.90 -25.72
CA SER A 360 -21.19 3.55 -27.14
C SER A 360 -21.53 2.05 -27.32
N PRO A 361 -22.17 1.65 -28.45
CA PRO A 361 -22.44 0.23 -28.73
C PRO A 361 -21.18 -0.64 -28.65
N GLY A 362 -20.04 -0.14 -29.15
CA GLY A 362 -18.74 -0.82 -29.06
C GLY A 362 -18.25 -0.94 -27.60
N GLY A 363 -18.44 0.10 -26.79
CA GLY A 363 -18.11 0.06 -25.35
C GLY A 363 -18.97 -0.93 -24.58
N ALA A 364 -20.25 -1.03 -24.88
CA ALA A 364 -21.15 -2.03 -24.31
C ALA A 364 -20.71 -3.46 -24.66
N LEU A 365 -20.33 -3.72 -25.91
CA LEU A 365 -19.82 -5.02 -26.33
C LEU A 365 -18.51 -5.40 -25.62
N VAL A 366 -17.58 -4.46 -25.49
CA VAL A 366 -16.31 -4.67 -24.75
C VAL A 366 -16.59 -4.97 -23.27
N ASN A 367 -17.52 -4.27 -22.63
CA ASN A 367 -17.89 -4.54 -21.23
C ASN A 367 -18.55 -5.91 -21.08
N LEU A 368 -19.43 -6.30 -22.00
CA LEU A 368 -20.03 -7.63 -21.99
C LEU A 368 -18.95 -8.72 -22.16
N ALA A 369 -18.02 -8.55 -23.10
CA ALA A 369 -16.92 -9.51 -23.30
C ALA A 369 -16.03 -9.68 -22.04
N LYS A 370 -15.82 -8.63 -21.26
CA LYS A 370 -15.10 -8.71 -19.97
C LYS A 370 -15.93 -9.40 -18.87
N PHE A 371 -17.25 -9.29 -18.91
CA PHE A 371 -18.14 -9.82 -17.88
C PHE A 371 -18.43 -11.32 -18.05
N ILE A 372 -18.51 -11.82 -19.29
CA ILE A 372 -18.81 -13.23 -19.60
C ILE A 372 -17.88 -14.22 -18.85
N PRO A 373 -16.54 -14.08 -18.90
CA PRO A 373 -15.65 -14.99 -18.18
C PRO A 373 -15.87 -14.98 -16.67
N MET A 374 -16.23 -13.82 -16.10
CA MET A 374 -16.58 -13.72 -14.68
C MET A 374 -17.84 -14.51 -14.34
N LEU A 375 -18.87 -14.49 -15.21
CA LEU A 375 -20.08 -15.28 -15.00
C LEU A 375 -19.80 -16.79 -15.07
N PHE A 376 -18.96 -17.22 -16.00
CA PHE A 376 -18.58 -18.63 -16.14
C PHE A 376 -17.84 -19.16 -14.92
N LEU A 377 -17.01 -18.30 -14.29
CA LEU A 377 -16.24 -18.62 -13.08
C LEU A 377 -16.97 -18.26 -11.79
N LEU A 378 -18.25 -17.85 -11.86
CA LEU A 378 -18.99 -17.38 -10.69
C LEU A 378 -19.02 -18.39 -9.52
N PRO A 379 -19.23 -19.71 -9.73
CA PRO A 379 -19.16 -20.66 -8.63
C PRO A 379 -17.79 -20.68 -7.93
N THR A 380 -16.70 -20.68 -8.71
CA THR A 380 -15.34 -20.70 -8.16
C THR A 380 -14.98 -19.35 -7.50
N ILE A 381 -15.52 -18.23 -7.99
CA ILE A 381 -15.39 -16.90 -7.36
C ILE A 381 -16.11 -16.90 -6.00
N ILE A 382 -17.35 -17.38 -5.94
CA ILE A 382 -18.13 -17.41 -4.69
C ILE A 382 -17.44 -18.27 -3.63
N ILE A 383 -17.03 -19.47 -4.00
CA ILE A 383 -16.42 -20.42 -3.06
C ILE A 383 -14.98 -20.02 -2.71
N GLY A 384 -14.19 -19.63 -3.70
CA GLY A 384 -12.77 -19.34 -3.54
C GLY A 384 -12.47 -17.94 -3.01
N MET A 385 -13.32 -16.95 -3.29
CA MET A 385 -13.10 -15.55 -2.91
C MET A 385 -14.17 -14.94 -2.01
N GLY A 386 -15.38 -15.51 -1.99
CA GLY A 386 -16.51 -14.99 -1.20
C GLY A 386 -16.18 -14.77 0.27
N PRO A 387 -15.61 -15.77 0.99
CA PRO A 387 -15.25 -15.63 2.39
C PRO A 387 -14.24 -14.48 2.65
N GLN A 388 -13.25 -14.31 1.76
CA GLN A 388 -12.22 -13.27 1.86
C GLN A 388 -12.82 -11.89 1.63
N ILE A 389 -13.66 -11.73 0.60
CA ILE A 389 -14.34 -10.47 0.29
C ILE A 389 -15.28 -10.08 1.44
N LEU A 390 -16.03 -11.05 1.98
CA LEU A 390 -16.94 -10.82 3.10
C LEU A 390 -16.17 -10.40 4.36
N ALA A 391 -15.12 -11.13 4.72
CA ALA A 391 -14.30 -10.81 5.89
C ALA A 391 -13.61 -9.44 5.73
N GLY A 392 -13.04 -9.14 4.56
CA GLY A 392 -12.42 -7.85 4.24
C GLY A 392 -13.42 -6.69 4.38
N ARG A 393 -14.65 -6.85 3.89
CA ARG A 393 -15.72 -5.84 4.04
C ARG A 393 -16.17 -5.70 5.48
N LEU A 394 -16.52 -6.80 6.15
CA LEU A 394 -17.04 -6.74 7.51
C LEU A 394 -16.06 -6.10 8.50
N LEU A 395 -14.77 -6.37 8.35
CA LEU A 395 -13.73 -5.81 9.22
C LEU A 395 -13.23 -4.46 8.73
N GLY A 396 -13.07 -4.27 7.42
CA GLY A 396 -12.62 -3.01 6.84
C GLY A 396 -13.66 -1.89 6.93
N ASP A 397 -14.96 -2.20 6.75
CA ASP A 397 -16.02 -1.19 6.83
C ASP A 397 -16.41 -0.85 8.29
N LYS A 398 -16.06 -1.72 9.25
CA LYS A 398 -16.33 -1.53 10.67
C LYS A 398 -15.10 -1.09 11.48
N THR A 399 -13.95 -0.92 10.85
CA THR A 399 -12.74 -0.50 11.56
C THR A 399 -12.90 0.90 12.16
N ASP A 400 -12.44 1.05 13.40
CA ASP A 400 -12.38 2.36 14.07
C ASP A 400 -11.18 3.19 13.56
N GLU A 401 -10.22 2.58 12.86
CA GLU A 401 -9.00 3.22 12.35
C GLU A 401 -9.25 4.16 11.13
N GLY A 402 -10.49 4.24 10.62
CA GLY A 402 -10.87 5.19 9.58
C GLY A 402 -10.80 4.64 8.15
N LEU A 403 -11.07 5.52 7.17
CA LEU A 403 -11.16 5.16 5.75
C LEU A 403 -9.82 4.75 5.15
N ASP A 404 -8.73 5.30 5.65
CA ASP A 404 -7.36 5.02 5.26
C ASP A 404 -6.89 3.59 5.62
N ALA A 405 -7.48 2.98 6.65
CA ALA A 405 -7.21 1.59 7.01
C ALA A 405 -8.05 0.57 6.22
N ARG A 406 -9.19 0.97 5.66
CA ARG A 406 -10.15 0.08 4.99
C ARG A 406 -9.52 -0.79 3.91
N THR A 407 -8.75 -0.19 3.02
CA THR A 407 -8.09 -0.89 1.91
C THR A 407 -7.04 -1.88 2.40
N SER A 408 -6.39 -1.58 3.54
CA SER A 408 -5.46 -2.51 4.19
C SER A 408 -6.13 -3.81 4.58
N TYR A 409 -7.35 -3.77 5.12
CA TYR A 409 -8.11 -4.99 5.45
C TYR A 409 -8.48 -5.76 4.19
N HIS A 410 -8.98 -5.09 3.15
CA HIS A 410 -9.30 -5.75 1.88
C HIS A 410 -8.07 -6.42 1.27
N PHE A 411 -6.93 -5.75 1.30
CA PHE A 411 -5.66 -6.28 0.81
C PHE A 411 -5.21 -7.51 1.61
N LEU A 412 -5.18 -7.41 2.94
CA LEU A 412 -4.73 -8.50 3.81
C LEU A 412 -5.62 -9.73 3.70
N PHE A 413 -6.95 -9.55 3.67
CA PHE A 413 -7.87 -10.67 3.50
C PHE A 413 -7.78 -11.27 2.11
N GLY A 414 -7.59 -10.49 1.06
CA GLY A 414 -7.31 -10.99 -0.28
C GLY A 414 -6.05 -11.84 -0.33
N MET A 415 -4.94 -11.34 0.21
CA MET A 415 -3.65 -12.02 0.20
C MET A 415 -3.62 -13.26 1.09
N PHE A 416 -3.91 -13.11 2.39
CA PHE A 416 -3.86 -14.24 3.32
C PHE A 416 -4.99 -15.24 3.09
N GLY A 417 -6.14 -14.79 2.62
CA GLY A 417 -7.20 -15.67 2.18
C GLY A 417 -6.76 -16.54 1.01
N SER A 418 -6.08 -15.97 0.02
CA SER A 418 -5.53 -16.75 -1.09
C SER A 418 -4.48 -17.75 -0.63
N LEU A 419 -3.57 -17.36 0.27
CA LEU A 419 -2.50 -18.21 0.77
C LEU A 419 -2.97 -19.32 1.72
N LEU A 420 -4.08 -19.13 2.41
CA LEU A 420 -4.58 -20.08 3.41
C LEU A 420 -5.83 -20.83 2.93
N TRP A 421 -6.82 -20.09 2.43
CA TRP A 421 -8.12 -20.65 2.07
C TRP A 421 -8.05 -21.50 0.79
N TRP A 422 -7.35 -21.04 -0.24
CA TRP A 422 -7.26 -21.80 -1.50
C TRP A 422 -6.59 -23.16 -1.34
N PRO A 423 -5.42 -23.30 -0.66
CA PRO A 423 -4.86 -24.62 -0.38
C PRO A 423 -5.79 -25.53 0.44
N ILE A 424 -6.46 -24.99 1.47
CA ILE A 424 -7.44 -25.76 2.27
C ILE A 424 -8.58 -26.24 1.39
N LEU A 425 -9.19 -25.33 0.63
CA LEU A 425 -10.31 -25.67 -0.24
C LEU A 425 -9.90 -26.65 -1.35
N ALA A 426 -8.73 -26.43 -1.97
CA ALA A 426 -8.19 -27.35 -2.98
C ALA A 426 -7.96 -28.76 -2.38
N THR A 427 -7.45 -28.84 -1.15
CA THR A 427 -7.25 -30.12 -0.45
C THR A 427 -8.57 -30.81 -0.18
N ILE A 428 -9.57 -30.10 0.34
CA ILE A 428 -10.92 -30.66 0.59
C ILE A 428 -11.51 -31.20 -0.73
N LEU A 429 -11.50 -30.39 -1.80
CA LEU A 429 -12.05 -30.80 -3.09
C LEU A 429 -11.29 -31.97 -3.73
N THR A 430 -9.97 -32.02 -3.57
CA THR A 430 -9.15 -33.15 -4.03
C THR A 430 -9.48 -34.43 -3.28
N VAL A 431 -9.63 -34.37 -1.94
CA VAL A 431 -10.05 -35.53 -1.13
C VAL A 431 -11.44 -36.01 -1.51
N LEU A 432 -12.39 -35.09 -1.71
CA LEU A 432 -13.73 -35.42 -2.18
C LEU A 432 -13.69 -36.08 -3.57
N ALA A 433 -12.85 -35.59 -4.49
CA ALA A 433 -12.65 -36.21 -5.80
C ALA A 433 -12.09 -37.63 -5.69
N LEU A 434 -11.15 -37.89 -4.76
CA LEU A 434 -10.63 -39.23 -4.51
C LEU A 434 -11.68 -40.19 -3.93
N ILE A 435 -12.56 -39.70 -3.07
CA ILE A 435 -13.62 -40.55 -2.44
C ILE A 435 -14.72 -40.84 -3.46
N PHE A 436 -15.20 -39.81 -4.17
CA PHE A 436 -16.39 -39.90 -5.04
C PHE A 436 -16.03 -40.07 -6.53
N HIS A 437 -14.79 -40.47 -6.88
CA HIS A 437 -14.40 -40.62 -8.29
C HIS A 437 -15.25 -41.60 -9.11
N PRO A 438 -15.81 -42.72 -8.54
CA PRO A 438 -16.64 -43.61 -9.35
C PRO A 438 -17.94 -42.91 -9.77
N GLU A 439 -18.60 -42.24 -8.84
CA GLU A 439 -19.86 -41.51 -9.08
C GLU A 439 -19.61 -40.33 -10.03
N LEU A 440 -18.54 -39.54 -9.79
CA LEU A 440 -18.17 -38.39 -10.63
C LEU A 440 -17.81 -38.82 -12.05
N SER A 441 -17.14 -39.99 -12.20
CA SER A 441 -16.79 -40.54 -13.54
C SER A 441 -18.04 -40.91 -14.31
N SER A 442 -19.02 -41.50 -13.68
CA SER A 442 -20.28 -41.91 -14.33
C SER A 442 -21.17 -40.71 -14.66
N GLU A 443 -21.36 -39.78 -13.74
CA GLU A 443 -22.22 -38.60 -13.92
C GLU A 443 -21.67 -37.56 -14.90
N LEU A 444 -20.35 -37.32 -14.88
CA LEU A 444 -19.73 -36.32 -15.75
C LEU A 444 -19.20 -36.88 -17.05
N SER A 445 -19.27 -38.21 -17.26
CA SER A 445 -18.68 -38.89 -18.44
C SER A 445 -17.19 -38.57 -18.66
N ILE A 446 -16.42 -38.37 -17.56
CA ILE A 446 -15.00 -38.04 -17.56
C ILE A 446 -14.21 -39.29 -17.17
N ASN A 447 -13.16 -39.61 -17.95
CA ASN A 447 -12.24 -40.70 -17.63
C ASN A 447 -11.37 -40.32 -16.41
N MET A 448 -11.65 -40.92 -15.25
CA MET A 448 -10.90 -40.74 -14.00
C MET A 448 -10.08 -42.00 -13.63
N SER A 449 -9.62 -42.77 -14.60
CA SER A 449 -8.89 -44.02 -14.36
C SER A 449 -7.67 -43.89 -13.48
N LEU A 450 -6.97 -42.74 -13.50
CA LEU A 450 -5.83 -42.47 -12.65
C LEU A 450 -6.21 -42.42 -11.14
N LEU A 451 -7.45 -42.09 -10.79
CA LEU A 451 -7.94 -42.06 -9.40
C LEU A 451 -8.29 -43.48 -8.91
N ALA A 452 -8.53 -44.42 -9.81
CA ALA A 452 -8.80 -45.82 -9.50
C ALA A 452 -7.55 -46.71 -9.58
N GLY A 453 -6.41 -46.12 -9.95
CA GLY A 453 -5.14 -46.85 -10.18
C GLY A 453 -4.34 -47.16 -8.91
N SER A 454 -3.07 -47.42 -9.09
CA SER A 454 -2.09 -47.64 -8.01
C SER A 454 -1.96 -46.41 -7.11
N LEU A 455 -1.42 -46.57 -5.90
CA LEU A 455 -1.19 -45.47 -4.97
C LEU A 455 -0.34 -44.33 -5.58
N GLY A 456 0.61 -44.66 -6.48
CA GLY A 456 1.40 -43.69 -7.21
C GLY A 456 0.57 -42.86 -8.20
N GLU A 457 -0.33 -43.54 -8.97
CA GLU A 457 -1.24 -42.86 -9.90
C GLU A 457 -2.26 -42.00 -9.19
N GLN A 458 -2.83 -42.46 -8.08
CA GLN A 458 -3.72 -41.68 -7.22
C GLN A 458 -3.02 -40.43 -6.67
N SER A 459 -1.76 -40.57 -6.21
CA SER A 459 -0.98 -39.43 -5.69
C SER A 459 -0.67 -38.39 -6.79
N LEU A 460 -0.35 -38.85 -8.00
CA LEU A 460 -0.12 -37.97 -9.13
C LEU A 460 -1.42 -37.24 -9.54
N ALA A 461 -2.54 -37.98 -9.63
CA ALA A 461 -3.85 -37.39 -9.95
C ALA A 461 -4.25 -36.36 -8.89
N ALA A 462 -4.07 -36.66 -7.60
CA ALA A 462 -4.34 -35.73 -6.51
C ALA A 462 -3.52 -34.44 -6.63
N ALA A 463 -2.23 -34.56 -6.92
CA ALA A 463 -1.35 -33.40 -7.14
C ALA A 463 -1.79 -32.54 -8.33
N ILE A 464 -2.17 -33.18 -9.44
CA ILE A 464 -2.69 -32.50 -10.65
C ILE A 464 -4.00 -31.77 -10.34
N ILE A 465 -4.96 -32.43 -9.68
CA ILE A 465 -6.25 -31.83 -9.30
C ILE A 465 -6.01 -30.64 -8.40
N TRP A 466 -5.19 -30.80 -7.35
CA TRP A 466 -4.88 -29.74 -6.41
C TRP A 466 -4.27 -28.52 -7.10
N ALA A 467 -3.26 -28.72 -7.94
CA ALA A 467 -2.60 -27.64 -8.67
C ALA A 467 -3.56 -26.95 -9.67
N SER A 468 -4.43 -27.74 -10.32
CA SER A 468 -5.47 -27.21 -11.21
C SER A 468 -6.47 -26.33 -10.47
N LEU A 469 -6.93 -26.76 -9.30
CA LEU A 469 -7.85 -25.99 -8.46
C LEU A 469 -7.23 -24.66 -8.01
N ILE A 470 -5.98 -24.66 -7.56
CA ILE A 470 -5.25 -23.42 -7.22
C ILE A 470 -5.18 -22.49 -8.45
N SER A 471 -4.88 -23.04 -9.63
CA SER A 471 -4.83 -22.26 -10.87
C SER A 471 -6.20 -21.69 -11.25
N ILE A 472 -7.28 -22.45 -11.08
CA ILE A 472 -8.65 -22.00 -11.33
C ILE A 472 -9.03 -20.87 -10.34
N PHE A 473 -8.71 -20.99 -9.07
CA PHE A 473 -8.97 -19.92 -8.09
C PHE A 473 -8.18 -18.65 -8.43
N TRP A 474 -6.95 -18.78 -8.83
CA TRP A 474 -6.15 -17.65 -9.27
C TRP A 474 -6.73 -16.97 -10.53
N LEU A 475 -7.09 -17.74 -11.55
CA LEU A 475 -7.76 -17.24 -12.76
C LEU A 475 -9.10 -16.57 -12.43
N SER A 476 -9.87 -17.17 -11.52
CA SER A 476 -11.11 -16.58 -11.00
C SER A 476 -10.89 -15.19 -10.40
N GLY A 477 -9.80 -14.99 -9.65
CA GLY A 477 -9.42 -13.69 -9.12
C GLY A 477 -9.10 -12.66 -10.21
N VAL A 478 -8.37 -13.06 -11.24
CA VAL A 478 -8.03 -12.20 -12.39
C VAL A 478 -9.29 -11.78 -13.17
N PHE A 479 -10.17 -12.73 -13.46
CA PHE A 479 -11.41 -12.44 -14.19
C PHE A 479 -12.42 -11.69 -13.34
N PHE A 480 -12.45 -11.92 -12.02
CA PHE A 480 -13.24 -11.11 -11.11
C PHE A 480 -12.82 -9.64 -11.15
N ALA A 481 -11.53 -9.33 -11.11
CA ALA A 481 -11.05 -7.96 -11.18
C ALA A 481 -11.46 -7.27 -12.48
N LYS A 482 -11.31 -7.95 -13.64
CA LYS A 482 -11.74 -7.44 -14.95
C LYS A 482 -13.26 -7.29 -15.07
N GLY A 483 -14.00 -8.25 -14.57
CA GLY A 483 -15.47 -8.21 -14.54
C GLY A 483 -15.99 -7.10 -13.63
N TRP A 484 -15.29 -6.83 -12.53
CA TRP A 484 -15.60 -5.71 -11.65
C TRP A 484 -15.43 -4.36 -12.36
N ASP A 485 -14.38 -4.20 -13.18
CA ASP A 485 -14.21 -3.00 -14.00
C ASP A 485 -15.43 -2.81 -14.92
N ALA A 486 -15.89 -3.89 -15.59
CA ALA A 486 -17.05 -3.84 -16.47
C ALA A 486 -18.35 -3.48 -15.71
N ILE A 487 -18.56 -4.05 -14.52
CA ILE A 487 -19.70 -3.73 -13.66
C ILE A 487 -19.65 -2.27 -13.20
N SER A 488 -18.48 -1.80 -12.75
CA SER A 488 -18.29 -0.43 -12.29
C SER A 488 -18.55 0.58 -13.41
N ASP A 489 -18.00 0.33 -14.60
CA ASP A 489 -18.22 1.17 -15.78
C ASP A 489 -19.70 1.18 -16.17
N SER A 490 -20.35 0.02 -16.19
CA SER A 490 -21.79 -0.07 -16.51
C SER A 490 -22.67 0.67 -15.50
N LYS A 491 -22.34 0.60 -14.20
CA LYS A 491 -23.05 1.35 -13.16
C LYS A 491 -22.91 2.86 -13.33
N LYS A 492 -21.73 3.36 -13.70
CA LYS A 492 -21.51 4.78 -13.98
C LYS A 492 -22.36 5.27 -15.15
N LEU A 493 -22.59 4.41 -16.14
CA LEU A 493 -23.37 4.73 -17.34
C LEU A 493 -24.89 4.66 -17.13
N LEU A 494 -25.35 4.03 -16.05
CA LEU A 494 -26.78 3.94 -15.69
C LEU A 494 -27.22 5.04 -14.71
N ARG A 495 -26.30 5.85 -14.22
CA ARG A 495 -26.54 6.99 -13.33
C ARG A 495 -26.63 8.31 -14.10
#